data_0857ea1fbd42efc00c5e930532161236
#
_entry.id   0857ea1fbd42efc00c5e930532161236
#
_cell.length_a   1.000
_cell.length_b   1.000
_cell.length_c   1.000
_cell.angle_alpha   90.00
_cell.angle_beta   90.00
_cell.angle_gamma   90.00
#
_symmetry.space_group_name_H-M   'P 1'
#
loop_
_entity.id
_entity.type
_entity.pdbx_description
1 polymer ?
#
loop_
_entity_poly.entity_id
_entity_poly.type
_entity_poly.pdbx_seq_one_letter_code
_entity_poly.pdbx_strand_id
1 'polypeptide(L)'
;LVFPASCRDEEGMFDQDEDGETLLPGTNHMRRDFSDAELFAALDAAGLGDLPAKFKAEGGLSATMEWSDVLSAGEQQRIAFARLFLRRPRCAFLDEATSALDERNEALMYESIRRTCAAVVSVGHRSTLLRYHTKVLRFEPGSEEDGAGTWTLMRMDEYQQSMAKSPSGSMFNMF
;
A
#
# COMPACT_ATOMS: atom_id res chain seq x y z
N LEU A 1 13.45 -7.21 -2.61
CA LEU A 1 12.36 -7.63 -1.72
C LEU A 1 12.99 -8.18 -0.44
N VAL A 2 12.99 -7.39 0.63
CA VAL A 2 13.42 -7.86 1.94
C VAL A 2 12.14 -8.10 2.74
N PHE A 3 11.76 -9.36 2.87
CA PHE A 3 10.71 -9.75 3.80
C PHE A 3 11.23 -9.55 5.24
N PRO A 4 10.43 -8.98 6.16
CA PRO A 4 10.80 -8.97 7.56
C PRO A 4 11.05 -10.40 8.05
N ALA A 5 12.03 -10.60 8.93
CA ALA A 5 12.44 -11.94 9.44
C ALA A 5 11.27 -12.73 10.06
N SER A 6 10.23 -12.02 10.53
CA SER A 6 8.99 -12.63 11.07
C SER A 6 8.09 -13.30 10.02
N CYS A 7 8.40 -13.20 8.73
CA CYS A 7 7.65 -13.90 7.68
C CYS A 7 8.29 -15.23 7.27
N ARG A 8 9.39 -15.66 7.93
CA ARG A 8 10.20 -16.81 7.47
C ARG A 8 9.93 -18.13 8.17
N ASP A 9 9.22 -18.16 9.29
CA ASP A 9 9.32 -19.28 10.23
C ASP A 9 8.00 -20.04 10.45
N GLU A 10 7.01 -19.90 9.59
CA GLU A 10 5.85 -20.78 9.65
C GLU A 10 5.89 -21.77 8.48
N GLU A 11 6.47 -22.94 8.74
CA GLU A 11 6.21 -24.16 7.98
C GLU A 11 4.68 -24.38 7.99
N GLY A 12 4.04 -24.19 6.84
CA GLY A 12 2.59 -24.28 6.70
C GLY A 12 1.94 -23.07 6.02
N MET A 13 2.73 -22.18 5.39
CA MET A 13 2.21 -20.94 4.78
C MET A 13 1.45 -21.13 3.46
N PHE A 14 1.34 -22.36 2.97
CA PHE A 14 0.55 -22.67 1.77
C PHE A 14 -0.52 -23.69 2.14
N ASP A 15 -1.73 -23.19 2.34
CA ASP A 15 -2.90 -24.05 2.37
C ASP A 15 -3.14 -24.59 0.95
N GLN A 16 -3.43 -25.89 0.83
CA GLN A 16 -3.90 -26.50 -0.40
C GLN A 16 -5.43 -26.50 -0.37
N ASP A 17 -6.05 -26.19 -1.51
CA ASP A 17 -7.50 -26.39 -1.66
C ASP A 17 -7.83 -27.90 -1.73
N GLU A 18 -9.14 -28.23 -1.78
CA GLU A 18 -9.62 -29.59 -1.85
C GLU A 18 -9.14 -30.32 -3.13
N ASP A 19 -8.66 -29.59 -4.14
CA ASP A 19 -8.13 -30.09 -5.40
C ASP A 19 -6.61 -30.23 -5.39
N GLY A 20 -5.91 -29.87 -4.29
CA GLY A 20 -4.46 -29.98 -4.11
C GLY A 20 -3.65 -28.84 -4.77
N GLU A 21 -4.29 -27.77 -5.19
CA GLU A 21 -3.62 -26.59 -5.70
C GLU A 21 -3.05 -25.75 -4.54
N THR A 22 -1.80 -25.29 -4.69
CA THR A 22 -1.15 -24.44 -3.68
C THR A 22 -1.76 -23.05 -3.69
N LEU A 23 -2.48 -22.72 -2.63
CA LEU A 23 -3.07 -21.40 -2.46
C LEU A 23 -1.97 -20.38 -2.11
N LEU A 24 -1.91 -19.27 -2.82
CA LEU A 24 -1.04 -18.16 -2.44
C LEU A 24 -1.46 -17.61 -1.08
N PRO A 25 -0.50 -17.25 -0.19
CA PRO A 25 -0.80 -16.65 1.09
C PRO A 25 -1.71 -15.44 0.93
N GLY A 26 -2.89 -15.48 1.53
CA GLY A 26 -3.88 -14.41 1.47
C GLY A 26 -5.08 -14.65 0.57
N THR A 27 -5.14 -15.74 -0.23
CA THR A 27 -6.33 -16.06 -1.03
C THR A 27 -7.51 -16.55 -0.18
N ASN A 28 -7.24 -17.14 0.97
CA ASN A 28 -8.28 -17.63 1.89
C ASN A 28 -9.07 -16.48 2.57
N HIS A 29 -8.53 -15.24 2.59
CA HIS A 29 -9.26 -14.06 3.08
C HIS A 29 -10.28 -13.50 2.07
N MET A 30 -10.34 -14.00 0.83
CA MET A 30 -11.31 -13.53 -0.18
C MET A 30 -12.73 -13.99 0.08
N ARG A 31 -12.96 -14.98 0.97
CA ARG A 31 -14.29 -15.54 1.29
C ARG A 31 -14.90 -15.02 2.60
N ARG A 32 -14.24 -14.06 3.27
CA ARG A 32 -14.87 -13.47 4.45
C ARG A 32 -15.94 -12.47 3.99
N ASP A 33 -17.17 -12.76 4.37
CA ASP A 33 -18.28 -11.82 4.24
C ASP A 33 -18.10 -10.70 5.25
N PHE A 34 -18.01 -9.47 4.75
CA PHE A 34 -17.98 -8.29 5.59
C PHE A 34 -19.40 -7.75 5.80
N SER A 35 -19.69 -7.32 7.00
CA SER A 35 -20.95 -6.61 7.30
C SER A 35 -20.94 -5.22 6.65
N ASP A 36 -22.13 -4.69 6.38
CA ASP A 36 -22.29 -3.31 5.86
C ASP A 36 -21.58 -2.29 6.77
N ALA A 37 -21.63 -2.49 8.09
CA ALA A 37 -20.93 -1.60 9.04
C ALA A 37 -19.41 -1.61 8.84
N GLU A 38 -18.80 -2.76 8.58
CA GLU A 38 -17.36 -2.87 8.28
C GLU A 38 -17.03 -2.21 6.93
N LEU A 39 -17.89 -2.38 5.91
CA LEU A 39 -17.73 -1.74 4.61
C LEU A 39 -17.82 -0.21 4.71
N PHE A 40 -18.82 0.32 5.40
CA PHE A 40 -18.95 1.75 5.66
C PHE A 40 -17.74 2.31 6.42
N ALA A 41 -17.30 1.64 7.48
CA ALA A 41 -16.14 2.07 8.25
C ALA A 41 -14.85 2.12 7.42
N ALA A 42 -14.66 1.16 6.52
CA ALA A 42 -13.50 1.12 5.62
C ALA A 42 -13.55 2.24 4.57
N LEU A 43 -14.73 2.50 3.99
CA LEU A 43 -14.93 3.60 3.05
C LEU A 43 -14.71 4.95 3.73
N ASP A 44 -15.24 5.14 4.94
CA ASP A 44 -15.06 6.36 5.72
C ASP A 44 -13.58 6.60 6.05
N ALA A 45 -12.85 5.57 6.50
CA ALA A 45 -11.43 5.63 6.74
C ALA A 45 -10.61 5.99 5.48
N ALA A 46 -11.12 5.68 4.29
CA ALA A 46 -10.55 6.05 3.00
C ALA A 46 -11.08 7.42 2.48
N GLY A 47 -11.88 8.14 3.26
CA GLY A 47 -12.49 9.42 2.85
C GLY A 47 -13.52 9.26 1.73
N LEU A 48 -14.22 8.11 1.69
CA LEU A 48 -15.25 7.77 0.69
C LEU A 48 -16.59 7.38 1.36
N GLY A 49 -16.85 7.87 2.57
CA GLY A 49 -18.03 7.51 3.34
C GLY A 49 -19.36 7.88 2.68
N ASP A 50 -19.38 8.88 1.81
CA ASP A 50 -20.54 9.30 1.03
C ASP A 50 -20.75 8.52 -0.28
N LEU A 51 -19.76 7.71 -0.69
CA LEU A 51 -19.79 6.99 -1.97
C LEU A 51 -21.04 6.08 -2.12
N PRO A 52 -21.44 5.26 -1.10
CA PRO A 52 -22.64 4.44 -1.22
C PRO A 52 -23.94 5.27 -1.40
N ALA A 53 -24.01 6.46 -0.80
CA ALA A 53 -25.16 7.36 -0.95
C ALA A 53 -25.20 7.99 -2.35
N LYS A 54 -24.05 8.32 -2.93
CA LYS A 54 -23.90 8.84 -4.29
C LYS A 54 -24.46 7.86 -5.34
N PHE A 55 -24.30 6.55 -5.11
CA PHE A 55 -24.75 5.48 -6.01
C PHE A 55 -25.95 4.69 -5.45
N LYS A 56 -26.81 5.36 -4.68
CA LYS A 56 -27.98 4.71 -4.07
C LYS A 56 -28.97 4.16 -5.09
N ALA A 57 -29.15 4.82 -6.21
CA ALA A 57 -30.04 4.40 -7.29
C ALA A 57 -29.54 3.11 -7.98
N GLU A 58 -28.23 2.90 -8.00
CA GLU A 58 -27.56 1.75 -8.61
C GLU A 58 -27.38 0.59 -7.62
N GLY A 59 -27.85 0.73 -6.39
CA GLY A 59 -27.78 -0.32 -5.35
C GLY A 59 -26.82 -0.02 -4.19
N GLY A 60 -26.21 1.16 -4.14
CA GLY A 60 -25.35 1.59 -3.03
C GLY A 60 -24.12 0.68 -2.86
N LEU A 61 -23.96 0.03 -1.71
CA LEU A 61 -22.86 -0.93 -1.46
C LEU A 61 -22.88 -2.14 -2.41
N SER A 62 -24.05 -2.50 -2.93
CA SER A 62 -24.24 -3.64 -3.85
C SER A 62 -24.20 -3.21 -5.32
N ALA A 63 -23.92 -1.94 -5.62
CA ALA A 63 -23.84 -1.44 -6.98
C ALA A 63 -22.75 -2.17 -7.78
N THR A 64 -23.10 -2.59 -9.00
CA THR A 64 -22.18 -3.21 -9.94
C THR A 64 -22.14 -2.39 -11.21
N MET A 65 -20.97 -1.84 -11.54
CA MET A 65 -20.75 -1.00 -12.73
C MET A 65 -19.28 -1.01 -13.12
N GLU A 66 -18.93 -0.44 -14.26
CA GLU A 66 -17.53 -0.23 -14.65
C GLU A 66 -16.97 0.98 -13.87
N TRP A 67 -16.38 0.67 -12.72
CA TRP A 67 -15.92 1.68 -11.76
C TRP A 67 -14.78 2.55 -12.30
N SER A 68 -13.99 2.05 -13.26
CA SER A 68 -12.93 2.81 -13.92
C SER A 68 -13.45 4.01 -14.68
N ASP A 69 -14.68 3.94 -15.22
CA ASP A 69 -15.30 4.99 -16.01
C ASP A 69 -16.04 6.02 -15.13
N VAL A 70 -16.36 5.63 -13.90
CA VAL A 70 -17.21 6.41 -13.00
C VAL A 70 -16.42 7.14 -11.92
N LEU A 71 -15.37 6.51 -11.41
CA LEU A 71 -14.54 7.05 -10.34
C LEU A 71 -13.30 7.76 -10.89
N SER A 72 -12.98 8.92 -10.32
CA SER A 72 -11.69 9.56 -10.55
C SER A 72 -10.52 8.66 -10.12
N ALA A 73 -9.33 8.89 -10.68
CA ALA A 73 -8.13 8.12 -10.32
C ALA A 73 -7.84 8.17 -8.80
N GLY A 74 -8.07 9.31 -8.15
CA GLY A 74 -7.91 9.45 -6.71
C GLY A 74 -8.97 8.66 -5.91
N GLU A 75 -10.22 8.57 -6.38
CA GLU A 75 -11.26 7.73 -5.76
C GLU A 75 -10.91 6.24 -5.93
N GLN A 76 -10.42 5.83 -7.10
CA GLN A 76 -9.99 4.45 -7.36
C GLN A 76 -8.82 4.05 -6.42
N GLN A 77 -7.83 4.92 -6.25
CA GLN A 77 -6.74 4.68 -5.29
C GLN A 77 -7.29 4.56 -3.86
N ARG A 78 -8.18 5.44 -3.44
CA ARG A 78 -8.80 5.38 -2.09
C ARG A 78 -9.66 4.12 -1.90
N ILE A 79 -10.32 3.60 -2.93
CA ILE A 79 -11.00 2.28 -2.86
C ILE A 79 -9.99 1.15 -2.60
N ALA A 80 -8.81 1.20 -3.21
CA ALA A 80 -7.76 0.21 -2.93
C ALA A 80 -7.32 0.27 -1.45
N PHE A 81 -7.20 1.47 -0.87
CA PHE A 81 -6.96 1.62 0.57
C PHE A 81 -8.12 1.10 1.43
N ALA A 82 -9.37 1.36 1.05
CA ALA A 82 -10.53 0.80 1.78
C ALA A 82 -10.47 -0.74 1.83
N ARG A 83 -10.08 -1.40 0.73
CA ARG A 83 -9.85 -2.86 0.70
C ARG A 83 -8.74 -3.30 1.65
N LEU A 84 -7.65 -2.52 1.73
CA LEU A 84 -6.55 -2.78 2.67
C LEU A 84 -7.03 -2.64 4.12
N PHE A 85 -7.82 -1.60 4.44
CA PHE A 85 -8.37 -1.38 5.78
C PHE A 85 -9.33 -2.48 6.23
N LEU A 86 -10.11 -3.04 5.30
CA LEU A 86 -10.95 -4.21 5.56
C LEU A 86 -10.13 -5.45 5.92
N ARG A 87 -9.07 -5.71 5.17
CA ARG A 87 -8.24 -6.92 5.31
C ARG A 87 -7.27 -6.88 6.48
N ARG A 88 -6.86 -5.68 6.91
CA ARG A 88 -5.92 -5.44 8.01
C ARG A 88 -4.66 -6.31 7.94
N PRO A 89 -3.91 -6.31 6.85
CA PRO A 89 -2.71 -7.13 6.72
C PRO A 89 -1.64 -6.68 7.72
N ARG A 90 -0.78 -7.59 8.16
CA ARG A 90 0.37 -7.22 9.01
C ARG A 90 1.37 -6.34 8.29
N CYS A 91 1.56 -6.56 6.98
CA CYS A 91 2.47 -5.79 6.14
C CYS A 91 1.76 -5.37 4.85
N ALA A 92 1.92 -4.11 4.46
CA ALA A 92 1.39 -3.56 3.21
C ALA A 92 2.55 -3.09 2.31
N PHE A 93 2.47 -3.45 1.02
CA PHE A 93 3.35 -2.93 -0.02
C PHE A 93 2.54 -1.98 -0.90
N LEU A 94 3.00 -0.76 -1.02
CA LEU A 94 2.35 0.34 -1.71
C LEU A 94 3.25 0.80 -2.86
N ASP A 95 2.83 0.55 -4.09
CA ASP A 95 3.55 0.99 -5.28
C ASP A 95 2.77 2.14 -5.92
N GLU A 96 3.36 3.35 -5.89
CA GLU A 96 2.76 4.60 -6.40
C GLU A 96 1.30 4.83 -5.94
N ALA A 97 0.92 4.25 -4.80
CA ALA A 97 -0.46 4.09 -4.37
C ALA A 97 -1.18 5.43 -4.05
N THR A 98 -0.43 6.52 -3.91
CA THR A 98 -0.98 7.86 -3.63
C THR A 98 -0.66 8.87 -4.73
N SER A 99 -0.21 8.43 -5.91
CA SER A 99 0.22 9.29 -7.01
C SER A 99 -0.89 10.24 -7.51
N ALA A 100 -2.15 9.83 -7.47
CA ALA A 100 -3.32 10.62 -7.88
C ALA A 100 -4.00 11.35 -6.70
N LEU A 101 -3.45 11.29 -5.49
CA LEU A 101 -3.99 11.97 -4.31
C LEU A 101 -3.32 13.34 -4.09
N ASP A 102 -4.10 14.29 -3.58
CA ASP A 102 -3.54 15.49 -2.98
C ASP A 102 -2.89 15.19 -1.61
N GLU A 103 -2.12 16.13 -1.06
CA GLU A 103 -1.39 15.93 0.19
C GLU A 103 -2.31 15.64 1.39
N ARG A 104 -3.53 16.19 1.41
CA ARG A 104 -4.49 15.96 2.48
C ARG A 104 -5.00 14.52 2.47
N ASN A 105 -5.39 14.02 1.30
CA ASN A 105 -5.85 12.64 1.12
C ASN A 105 -4.68 11.66 1.31
N GLU A 106 -3.47 11.98 0.84
CA GLU A 106 -2.26 11.19 1.11
C GLU A 106 -2.03 11.05 2.61
N ALA A 107 -2.09 12.16 3.37
CA ALA A 107 -1.93 12.15 4.83
C ALA A 107 -2.98 11.26 5.50
N LEU A 108 -4.24 11.40 5.12
CA LEU A 108 -5.35 10.57 5.64
C LEU A 108 -5.10 9.08 5.43
N MET A 109 -4.65 8.67 4.23
CA MET A 109 -4.34 7.27 3.91
C MET A 109 -3.20 6.75 4.78
N TYR A 110 -2.08 7.46 4.87
CA TYR A 110 -0.93 7.02 5.66
C TYR A 110 -1.20 7.00 7.17
N GLU A 111 -1.96 7.93 7.71
CA GLU A 111 -2.39 7.89 9.12
C GLU A 111 -3.27 6.67 9.40
N SER A 112 -4.19 6.34 8.49
CA SER A 112 -5.07 5.18 8.62
C SER A 112 -4.28 3.86 8.49
N ILE A 113 -3.32 3.78 7.56
CA ILE A 113 -2.43 2.60 7.40
C ILE A 113 -1.64 2.35 8.67
N ARG A 114 -1.03 3.36 9.27
CA ARG A 114 -0.24 3.23 10.51
C ARG A 114 -1.02 2.66 11.68
N ARG A 115 -2.34 2.80 11.68
CA ARG A 115 -3.25 2.20 12.68
C ARG A 115 -3.67 0.79 12.30
N THR A 116 -3.57 0.43 11.03
CA THR A 116 -4.10 -0.82 10.48
C THR A 116 -3.02 -1.87 10.29
N CYS A 117 -1.83 -1.47 9.84
CA CYS A 117 -0.73 -2.37 9.48
C CYS A 117 0.45 -2.23 10.46
N ALA A 118 1.10 -3.33 10.80
CA ALA A 118 2.30 -3.32 11.63
C ALA A 118 3.54 -2.85 10.86
N ALA A 119 3.58 -3.09 9.55
CA ALA A 119 4.66 -2.64 8.67
C ALA A 119 4.10 -2.14 7.34
N VAL A 120 4.77 -1.12 6.78
CA VAL A 120 4.44 -0.55 5.47
C VAL A 120 5.71 -0.33 4.69
N VAL A 121 5.71 -0.76 3.44
CA VAL A 121 6.76 -0.49 2.47
C VAL A 121 6.13 0.28 1.31
N SER A 122 6.65 1.47 1.01
CA SER A 122 6.15 2.30 -0.08
C SER A 122 7.21 2.51 -1.15
N VAL A 123 6.80 2.41 -2.40
CA VAL A 123 7.56 2.88 -3.56
C VAL A 123 6.89 4.16 -4.03
N GLY A 124 7.67 5.23 -4.19
CA GLY A 124 7.13 6.51 -4.63
C GLY A 124 8.24 7.54 -4.81
N HIS A 125 7.90 8.60 -5.52
CA HIS A 125 8.82 9.69 -5.84
C HIS A 125 8.53 11.00 -5.09
N ARG A 126 7.46 11.04 -4.28
CA ARG A 126 7.07 12.23 -3.52
C ARG A 126 7.86 12.33 -2.22
N SER A 127 8.49 13.46 -1.98
CA SER A 127 9.20 13.73 -0.71
C SER A 127 8.26 13.77 0.51
N THR A 128 6.96 14.01 0.30
CA THR A 128 5.92 13.99 1.35
C THR A 128 5.79 12.61 2.00
N LEU A 129 6.16 11.53 1.31
CA LEU A 129 6.10 10.16 1.83
C LEU A 129 7.12 9.91 2.95
N LEU A 130 8.26 10.60 2.92
CA LEU A 130 9.36 10.40 3.87
C LEU A 130 8.91 10.53 5.33
N ARG A 131 8.01 11.45 5.62
CA ARG A 131 7.50 11.69 6.98
C ARG A 131 6.72 10.53 7.60
N TYR A 132 6.26 9.59 6.78
CA TYR A 132 5.50 8.43 7.24
C TYR A 132 6.36 7.19 7.49
N HIS A 133 7.65 7.24 7.12
CA HIS A 133 8.57 6.11 7.16
C HIS A 133 9.75 6.37 8.11
N THR A 134 10.31 5.31 8.67
CA THR A 134 11.45 5.36 9.58
C THR A 134 12.77 4.98 8.93
N LYS A 135 12.70 4.31 7.77
CA LYS A 135 13.85 3.82 7.00
C LYS A 135 13.63 4.06 5.52
N VAL A 136 14.73 4.17 4.79
CA VAL A 136 14.77 4.27 3.32
C VAL A 136 15.65 3.15 2.78
N LEU A 137 15.13 2.40 1.81
CA LEU A 137 15.89 1.45 1.01
C LEU A 137 16.21 2.13 -0.32
N ARG A 138 17.48 2.43 -0.53
CA ARG A 138 17.98 3.09 -1.72
C ARG A 138 18.62 2.06 -2.65
N PHE A 139 18.24 2.11 -3.91
CA PHE A 139 18.84 1.33 -4.97
C PHE A 139 19.70 2.23 -5.85
N GLU A 140 20.91 1.78 -6.17
CA GLU A 140 21.80 2.43 -7.09
C GLU A 140 22.06 1.47 -8.26
N PRO A 141 21.88 1.94 -9.53
CA PRO A 141 22.20 1.11 -10.68
C PRO A 141 23.68 0.75 -10.67
N GLY A 142 23.99 -0.45 -11.10
CA GLY A 142 25.38 -0.87 -11.33
C GLY A 142 26.05 -0.07 -12.43
N SER A 143 27.39 -0.04 -12.43
CA SER A 143 28.15 0.49 -13.56
C SER A 143 27.97 -0.41 -14.78
N GLU A 144 28.16 0.17 -15.99
CA GLU A 144 28.08 -0.62 -17.25
C GLU A 144 29.08 -1.79 -17.28
N GLU A 145 30.17 -1.72 -16.50
CA GLU A 145 31.21 -2.74 -16.45
C GLU A 145 30.88 -3.89 -15.47
N ASP A 146 30.25 -3.60 -14.32
CA ASP A 146 29.97 -4.61 -13.27
C ASP A 146 28.55 -5.17 -13.30
N GLY A 147 27.61 -4.52 -13.99
CA GLY A 147 26.21 -4.96 -14.18
C GLY A 147 25.37 -5.13 -12.90
N ALA A 148 25.99 -5.17 -11.74
CA ALA A 148 25.35 -5.41 -10.46
C ALA A 148 24.98 -4.10 -9.76
N GLY A 149 23.68 -3.84 -9.62
CA GLY A 149 23.22 -2.73 -8.79
C GLY A 149 23.49 -2.98 -7.31
N THR A 150 23.63 -1.93 -6.54
CA THR A 150 23.77 -1.98 -5.08
C THR A 150 22.55 -1.45 -4.38
N TRP A 151 22.35 -1.84 -3.14
CA TRP A 151 21.28 -1.30 -2.31
C TRP A 151 21.80 -0.94 -0.93
N THR A 152 21.22 0.07 -0.33
CA THR A 152 21.56 0.52 1.02
C THR A 152 20.30 0.78 1.81
N LEU A 153 20.18 0.16 2.98
CA LEU A 153 19.13 0.43 3.94
C LEU A 153 19.67 1.42 4.99
N MET A 154 19.05 2.56 5.11
CA MET A 154 19.45 3.60 6.04
C MET A 154 18.26 4.11 6.86
N ARG A 155 18.54 4.73 8.00
CA ARG A 155 17.53 5.42 8.77
C ARG A 155 17.13 6.73 8.10
N MET A 156 15.95 7.24 8.40
CA MET A 156 15.44 8.48 7.80
C MET A 156 16.35 9.69 8.09
N ASP A 157 16.89 9.78 9.31
CA ASP A 157 17.81 10.85 9.71
C ASP A 157 19.14 10.81 8.90
N GLU A 158 19.70 9.63 8.68
CA GLU A 158 20.90 9.41 7.86
C GLU A 158 20.64 9.78 6.40
N TYR A 159 19.47 9.38 5.87
CA TYR A 159 19.05 9.72 4.51
C TYR A 159 18.93 11.22 4.31
N GLN A 160 18.27 11.94 5.21
CA GLN A 160 18.11 13.40 5.14
C GLN A 160 19.46 14.12 5.19
N GLN A 161 20.41 13.66 6.01
CA GLN A 161 21.78 14.20 6.04
C GLN A 161 22.52 13.93 4.74
N SER A 162 22.35 12.77 4.11
CA SER A 162 22.97 12.43 2.83
C SER A 162 22.46 13.33 1.70
N MET A 163 21.16 13.60 1.66
CA MET A 163 20.52 14.46 0.67
C MET A 163 20.95 15.93 0.81
N ALA A 164 21.17 16.40 2.03
CA ALA A 164 21.65 17.76 2.28
C ALA A 164 23.08 17.97 1.75
N LYS A 165 23.89 16.90 1.65
CA LYS A 165 25.28 16.95 1.15
C LYS A 165 25.40 16.77 -0.36
N SER A 166 24.40 16.22 -1.03
CA SER A 166 24.39 15.93 -2.47
C SER A 166 23.04 16.26 -3.09
N PRO A 167 22.75 17.52 -3.43
CA PRO A 167 21.43 17.93 -3.94
C PRO A 167 21.12 17.51 -5.38
N SER A 168 22.05 16.86 -6.10
CA SER A 168 21.88 16.47 -7.50
C SER A 168 21.87 14.95 -7.69
N GLY A 169 20.68 14.36 -7.82
CA GLY A 169 20.51 12.97 -8.20
C GLY A 169 19.05 12.56 -8.25
N SER A 170 18.53 12.32 -9.46
CA SER A 170 17.26 11.62 -9.65
C SER A 170 17.44 10.18 -9.16
N MET A 171 16.72 9.80 -8.11
CA MET A 171 16.84 8.48 -7.49
C MET A 171 15.48 7.85 -7.26
N PHE A 172 15.34 6.58 -7.64
CA PHE A 172 14.25 5.74 -7.18
C PHE A 172 14.47 5.40 -5.70
N ASN A 173 13.56 5.83 -4.85
CA ASN A 173 13.57 5.50 -3.43
C ASN A 173 12.37 4.62 -3.09
N MET A 174 12.63 3.60 -2.26
CA MET A 174 11.61 2.77 -1.63
C MET A 174 11.61 3.09 -0.13
N PHE A 175 10.44 3.36 0.43
CA PHE A 175 10.26 3.77 1.82
C PHE A 175 9.50 2.73 2.64
#